data_1d1a6077fa39b2c7c95e6570d501c425
#
_entry.id   1d1a6077fa39b2c7c95e6570d501c425
#
_cell.length_a   1.000
_cell.length_b   1.000
_cell.length_c   1.000
_cell.angle_alpha   90.00
_cell.angle_beta   90.00
_cell.angle_gamma   90.00
#
_symmetry.space_group_name_H-M   'P 1'
#
loop_
_entity.id
_entity.type
_entity.pdbx_description
1 polymer ?
#
loop_
_entity_poly.entity_id
_entity_poly.type
_entity_poly.pdbx_seq_one_letter_code
_entity_poly.pdbx_strand_id
1 'polypeptide(L)'
;SKKTLEKTHIEKKSLNTKEKIDIAKKACSLIKDGDTIFIGPGTTLEQLALELKGRKGYKIRVITNSLPVFLILNDSETIDLLLLGGEYREITGAFVGSMASTNLKAMRFAKAFVSANAVTHNSIATYSDKEGVIQQLSLNNAVEKFLLVDSTKFDRYDFFNFYDLDQLDTIITDNQISPQHLEEFSQYTTILKAD
;
A
#
# COMPACT_ATOMS: atom_id res chain seq x y z
N SER A 1 8.57 -18.80 9.97
CA SER A 1 8.24 -17.37 9.91
C SER A 1 7.94 -16.79 11.29
N LYS A 2 8.17 -15.52 11.45
CA LYS A 2 7.97 -14.81 12.73
C LYS A 2 6.70 -13.99 12.65
N LYS A 3 5.97 -13.92 13.79
CA LYS A 3 4.81 -13.05 13.91
C LYS A 3 5.27 -11.59 13.94
N THR A 4 4.55 -10.76 13.18
CA THR A 4 4.73 -9.31 13.22
C THR A 4 3.97 -8.73 14.40
N LEU A 5 4.61 -7.81 15.14
CA LEU A 5 3.97 -7.03 16.20
C LEU A 5 3.37 -5.77 15.59
N GLU A 6 2.17 -5.40 16.03
CA GLU A 6 1.57 -4.15 15.58
C GLU A 6 2.34 -2.96 16.14
N LYS A 7 2.67 -2.02 15.25
CA LYS A 7 3.33 -0.75 15.59
C LYS A 7 2.48 0.41 15.09
N THR A 8 2.57 1.54 15.77
CA THR A 8 1.93 2.76 15.29
C THR A 8 2.60 3.24 14.02
N HIS A 9 1.90 4.05 13.21
CA HIS A 9 2.52 4.61 12.00
C HIS A 9 3.69 5.55 12.35
N ILE A 10 3.65 6.20 13.54
CA ILE A 10 4.75 7.03 14.01
C ILE A 10 6.00 6.20 14.30
N GLU A 11 5.83 5.04 14.96
CA GLU A 11 6.94 4.10 15.21
C GLU A 11 7.54 3.56 13.92
N LYS A 12 6.70 3.20 12.95
CA LYS A 12 7.14 2.68 11.64
C LYS A 12 7.84 3.72 10.80
N LYS A 13 7.51 5.00 10.94
CA LYS A 13 8.00 6.08 10.11
C LYS A 13 9.53 6.20 10.12
N SER A 14 10.17 5.89 11.24
CA SER A 14 11.64 5.95 11.38
C SER A 14 12.36 4.65 10.99
N LEU A 15 11.62 3.58 10.62
CA LEU A 15 12.20 2.29 10.26
C LEU A 15 12.35 2.16 8.74
N ASN A 16 13.52 1.68 8.30
CA ASN A 16 13.77 1.36 6.88
C ASN A 16 13.42 2.53 5.93
N THR A 17 13.77 3.76 6.34
CA THR A 17 13.35 4.98 5.63
C THR A 17 13.88 5.03 4.21
N LYS A 18 15.17 4.71 3.99
CA LYS A 18 15.77 4.70 2.65
C LYS A 18 15.04 3.71 1.73
N GLU A 19 14.79 2.51 2.23
CA GLU A 19 14.13 1.44 1.50
C GLU A 19 12.72 1.86 1.09
N LYS A 20 11.97 2.50 1.98
CA LYS A 20 10.62 3.00 1.70
C LYS A 20 10.62 4.11 0.67
N ILE A 21 11.60 5.00 0.70
CA ILE A 21 11.75 6.05 -0.30
C ILE A 21 12.04 5.44 -1.68
N ASP A 22 12.94 4.48 -1.76
CA ASP A 22 13.28 3.81 -3.01
C ASP A 22 12.05 3.11 -3.61
N ILE A 23 11.29 2.40 -2.78
CA ILE A 23 10.03 1.75 -3.19
C ILE A 23 9.03 2.80 -3.71
N ALA A 24 8.89 3.89 -2.97
CA ALA A 24 7.95 4.96 -3.33
C ALA A 24 8.30 5.61 -4.68
N LYS A 25 9.57 5.86 -4.92
CA LYS A 25 10.03 6.42 -6.20
C LYS A 25 9.72 5.48 -7.36
N LYS A 26 9.96 4.19 -7.16
CA LYS A 26 9.64 3.18 -8.19
C LYS A 26 8.14 3.12 -8.46
N ALA A 27 7.32 3.07 -7.42
CA ALA A 27 5.87 3.07 -7.55
C ALA A 27 5.37 4.33 -8.26
N CYS A 28 5.88 5.50 -7.88
CA CYS A 28 5.51 6.77 -8.49
C CYS A 28 5.77 6.77 -10.00
N SER A 29 6.88 6.17 -10.43
CA SER A 29 7.24 6.10 -11.85
C SER A 29 6.23 5.30 -12.70
N LEU A 30 5.43 4.47 -12.08
CA LEU A 30 4.42 3.64 -12.78
C LEU A 30 3.08 4.35 -12.91
N ILE A 31 2.87 5.45 -12.21
CA ILE A 31 1.62 6.21 -12.23
C ILE A 31 1.63 7.18 -13.42
N LYS A 32 0.56 7.17 -14.18
CA LYS A 32 0.43 7.94 -15.42
C LYS A 32 -0.58 9.07 -15.28
N ASP A 33 -0.40 10.09 -16.11
CA ASP A 33 -1.37 11.18 -16.24
C ASP A 33 -2.78 10.61 -16.50
N GLY A 34 -3.78 11.13 -15.80
CA GLY A 34 -5.16 10.69 -15.92
C GLY A 34 -5.53 9.47 -15.09
N ASP A 35 -4.58 8.84 -14.39
CA ASP A 35 -4.88 7.68 -13.55
C ASP A 35 -5.81 8.06 -12.39
N THR A 36 -6.71 7.14 -12.07
CA THR A 36 -7.43 7.10 -10.80
C THR A 36 -6.84 5.98 -9.98
N ILE A 37 -6.27 6.29 -8.83
CA ILE A 37 -5.55 5.32 -8.02
C ILE A 37 -6.07 5.28 -6.59
N PHE A 38 -5.94 4.11 -5.96
CA PHE A 38 -6.14 3.94 -4.53
C PHE A 38 -4.77 3.85 -3.84
N ILE A 39 -4.62 4.59 -2.75
CA ILE A 39 -3.45 4.51 -1.88
C ILE A 39 -3.93 4.13 -0.47
N GLY A 40 -3.51 2.98 0.01
CA GLY A 40 -3.82 2.51 1.36
C GLY A 40 -2.96 3.15 2.45
N PRO A 41 -3.21 2.78 3.72
CA PRO A 41 -2.41 3.26 4.85
C PRO A 41 -1.04 2.56 4.90
N GLY A 42 -0.11 3.20 5.58
CA GLY A 42 1.23 2.68 5.84
C GLY A 42 2.30 3.69 5.50
N THR A 43 3.44 3.59 6.18
CA THR A 43 4.51 4.58 6.04
C THR A 43 5.20 4.54 4.68
N THR A 44 5.23 3.37 4.02
CA THR A 44 5.70 3.28 2.63
C THR A 44 4.76 4.03 1.69
N LEU A 45 3.46 3.95 1.92
CA LEU A 45 2.46 4.66 1.12
C LEU A 45 2.50 6.18 1.39
N GLU A 46 2.85 6.59 2.61
CA GLU A 46 3.10 8.00 2.91
C GLU A 46 4.28 8.54 2.10
N GLN A 47 5.33 7.75 1.92
CA GLN A 47 6.44 8.12 1.05
C GLN A 47 6.01 8.22 -0.42
N LEU A 48 5.14 7.33 -0.88
CA LEU A 48 4.56 7.43 -2.22
C LEU A 48 3.79 8.74 -2.38
N ALA A 49 3.01 9.14 -1.38
CA ALA A 49 2.28 10.41 -1.39
C ALA A 49 3.23 11.61 -1.50
N LEU A 50 4.36 11.58 -0.78
CA LEU A 50 5.38 12.64 -0.88
C LEU A 50 5.97 12.71 -2.29
N GLU A 51 6.27 11.58 -2.92
CA GLU A 51 6.78 11.54 -4.29
C GLU A 51 5.74 12.10 -5.28
N LEU A 52 4.47 11.73 -5.12
CA LEU A 52 3.38 12.24 -5.95
C LEU A 52 3.22 13.75 -5.82
N LYS A 53 3.30 14.27 -4.60
CA LYS A 53 3.22 15.71 -4.33
C LYS A 53 4.33 16.47 -5.04
N GLY A 54 5.52 15.91 -5.12
CA GLY A 54 6.66 16.53 -5.80
C GLY A 54 6.63 16.43 -7.32
N ARG A 55 5.80 15.55 -7.88
CA ARG A 55 5.75 15.31 -9.33
C ARG A 55 4.88 16.36 -10.02
N LYS A 56 5.34 16.85 -11.17
CA LYS A 56 4.65 17.88 -11.97
C LYS A 56 4.30 17.37 -13.36
N GLY A 57 3.40 18.08 -14.03
CA GLY A 57 3.08 17.83 -15.44
C GLY A 57 2.04 16.73 -15.65
N TYR A 58 1.29 16.37 -14.62
CA TYR A 58 0.19 15.41 -14.76
C TYR A 58 -0.92 15.69 -13.74
N LYS A 59 -2.11 15.18 -14.04
CA LYS A 59 -3.26 15.22 -13.15
C LYS A 59 -3.75 13.82 -12.90
N ILE A 60 -4.00 13.49 -11.63
CA ILE A 60 -4.51 12.20 -11.22
C ILE A 60 -5.61 12.37 -10.18
N ARG A 61 -6.41 11.34 -10.01
CA ARG A 61 -7.33 11.22 -8.88
C ARG A 61 -6.78 10.21 -7.89
N VAL A 62 -6.76 10.57 -6.62
CA VAL A 62 -6.32 9.69 -5.53
C VAL A 62 -7.46 9.48 -4.57
N ILE A 63 -7.76 8.21 -4.31
CA ILE A 63 -8.67 7.78 -3.25
C ILE A 63 -7.82 7.11 -2.16
N THR A 64 -8.04 7.49 -0.92
CA THR A 64 -7.32 6.92 0.21
C THR A 64 -8.21 6.80 1.44
N ASN A 65 -7.94 5.83 2.28
CA ASN A 65 -8.52 5.74 3.62
C ASN A 65 -7.49 6.09 4.71
N SER A 66 -6.36 6.66 4.32
CA SER A 66 -5.28 7.04 5.23
C SER A 66 -5.32 8.54 5.51
N LEU A 67 -5.49 8.92 6.77
CA LEU A 67 -5.41 10.33 7.17
C LEU A 67 -4.01 10.91 6.89
N PRO A 68 -2.89 10.25 7.23
CA PRO A 68 -1.57 10.77 6.89
C PRO A 68 -1.38 11.02 5.39
N VAL A 69 -1.82 10.11 4.53
CA VAL A 69 -1.75 10.30 3.07
C VAL A 69 -2.56 11.51 2.64
N PHE A 70 -3.79 11.63 3.17
CA PHE A 70 -4.64 12.78 2.88
C PHE A 70 -3.97 14.10 3.25
N LEU A 71 -3.38 14.19 4.44
CA LEU A 71 -2.73 15.39 4.93
C LEU A 71 -1.51 15.78 4.08
N ILE A 72 -0.82 14.81 3.50
CA ILE A 72 0.30 15.07 2.59
C ILE A 72 -0.21 15.67 1.27
N LEU A 73 -1.33 15.18 0.76
CA LEU A 73 -1.80 15.51 -0.59
C LEU A 73 -2.84 16.61 -0.68
N ASN A 74 -3.44 17.04 0.44
CA ASN A 74 -4.63 17.88 0.45
C ASN A 74 -4.44 19.29 -0.14
N ASP A 75 -3.21 19.75 -0.26
CA ASP A 75 -2.88 21.06 -0.84
C ASP A 75 -2.30 20.96 -2.27
N SER A 76 -2.31 19.79 -2.88
CA SER A 76 -1.80 19.60 -4.25
C SER A 76 -2.84 20.05 -5.28
N GLU A 77 -2.46 20.94 -6.19
CA GLU A 77 -3.33 21.44 -7.26
C GLU A 77 -3.54 20.43 -8.39
N THR A 78 -2.67 19.41 -8.49
CA THR A 78 -2.70 18.43 -9.57
C THR A 78 -3.40 17.13 -9.20
N ILE A 79 -3.84 17.02 -7.93
CA ILE A 79 -4.45 15.80 -7.42
C ILE A 79 -5.90 16.08 -7.00
N ASP A 80 -6.83 15.39 -7.65
CA ASP A 80 -8.22 15.30 -7.22
C ASP A 80 -8.28 14.24 -6.12
N LEU A 81 -8.48 14.67 -4.87
CA LEU A 81 -8.30 13.84 -3.70
C LEU A 81 -9.62 13.52 -3.01
N LEU A 82 -9.87 12.22 -2.75
CA LEU A 82 -11.03 11.76 -2.03
C LEU A 82 -10.59 10.93 -0.83
N LEU A 83 -11.02 11.33 0.37
CA LEU A 83 -10.79 10.57 1.60
C LEU A 83 -12.01 9.70 1.89
N LEU A 84 -11.81 8.38 1.99
CA LEU A 84 -12.83 7.47 2.50
C LEU A 84 -12.92 7.63 4.01
N GLY A 85 -14.05 8.15 4.48
CA GLY A 85 -14.34 8.27 5.89
C GLY A 85 -14.87 6.98 6.48
N GLY A 86 -15.04 6.98 7.79
CA GLY A 86 -15.55 5.83 8.52
C GLY A 86 -15.10 5.84 9.97
N GLU A 87 -14.97 4.66 10.53
CA GLU A 87 -14.41 4.45 11.86
C GLU A 87 -12.90 4.71 11.82
N TYR A 88 -12.39 5.57 12.69
CA TYR A 88 -10.98 5.93 12.71
C TYR A 88 -10.16 4.99 13.58
N ARG A 89 -9.11 4.43 13.02
CA ARG A 89 -8.17 3.57 13.72
C ARG A 89 -6.88 4.35 13.98
N GLU A 90 -6.75 4.84 15.22
CA GLU A 90 -5.67 5.76 15.60
C GLU A 90 -4.27 5.18 15.39
N ILE A 91 -4.08 3.89 15.67
CA ILE A 91 -2.75 3.24 15.59
C ILE A 91 -2.11 3.43 14.23
N THR A 92 -2.89 3.31 13.17
CA THR A 92 -2.40 3.39 11.79
C THR A 92 -2.84 4.66 11.06
N GLY A 93 -3.76 5.43 11.64
CA GLY A 93 -4.32 6.62 11.00
C GLY A 93 -5.30 6.29 9.87
N ALA A 94 -5.91 5.10 9.89
CA ALA A 94 -6.76 4.62 8.81
C ALA A 94 -8.24 4.71 9.17
N PHE A 95 -9.07 4.98 8.16
CA PHE A 95 -10.52 4.86 8.26
C PHE A 95 -10.96 3.49 7.76
N VAL A 96 -11.82 2.84 8.52
CA VAL A 96 -12.24 1.45 8.27
C VAL A 96 -13.76 1.30 8.52
N GLY A 97 -14.25 0.10 8.38
CA GLY A 97 -15.62 -0.25 8.72
C GLY A 97 -16.59 -0.10 7.57
N SER A 98 -17.89 -0.28 7.86
CA SER A 98 -18.93 -0.44 6.83
C SER A 98 -19.16 0.82 5.99
N MET A 99 -19.01 2.01 6.55
CA MET A 99 -19.13 3.24 5.75
C MET A 99 -18.05 3.32 4.68
N ALA A 100 -16.80 3.06 5.05
CA ALA A 100 -15.69 3.04 4.10
C ALA A 100 -15.87 1.93 3.06
N SER A 101 -16.16 0.71 3.48
CA SER A 101 -16.29 -0.44 2.57
C SER A 101 -17.46 -0.29 1.61
N THR A 102 -18.59 0.23 2.06
CA THR A 102 -19.77 0.44 1.21
C THR A 102 -19.48 1.43 0.09
N ASN A 103 -18.84 2.54 0.41
CA ASN A 103 -18.46 3.53 -0.60
C ASN A 103 -17.41 2.98 -1.57
N LEU A 104 -16.44 2.24 -1.05
CA LEU A 104 -15.37 1.67 -1.86
C LEU A 104 -15.87 0.67 -2.91
N LYS A 105 -16.93 -0.08 -2.61
CA LYS A 105 -17.51 -1.07 -3.53
C LYS A 105 -17.95 -0.47 -4.86
N ALA A 106 -18.34 0.80 -4.88
CA ALA A 106 -18.79 1.48 -6.10
C ALA A 106 -17.65 2.07 -6.92
N MET A 107 -16.43 2.04 -6.43
CA MET A 107 -15.28 2.70 -7.06
C MET A 107 -14.45 1.70 -7.88
N ARG A 108 -13.82 2.20 -8.94
CA ARG A 108 -12.88 1.44 -9.78
C ARG A 108 -11.61 2.24 -9.93
N PHE A 109 -10.48 1.53 -9.96
CA PHE A 109 -9.14 2.15 -10.01
C PHE A 109 -8.34 1.59 -11.17
N ALA A 110 -7.58 2.47 -11.83
CA ALA A 110 -6.54 2.02 -12.76
C ALA A 110 -5.47 1.23 -12.00
N LYS A 111 -5.09 1.72 -10.80
CA LYS A 111 -4.06 1.09 -9.96
C LYS A 111 -4.46 1.21 -8.49
N ALA A 112 -4.18 0.16 -7.72
CA ALA A 112 -4.25 0.21 -6.27
C ALA A 112 -2.88 -0.11 -5.68
N PHE A 113 -2.47 0.70 -4.72
CA PHE A 113 -1.22 0.54 -3.98
C PHE A 113 -1.54 0.30 -2.52
N VAL A 114 -1.19 -0.87 -2.03
CA VAL A 114 -1.40 -1.25 -0.63
C VAL A 114 -0.09 -1.75 -0.03
N SER A 115 -0.05 -1.83 1.29
CA SER A 115 1.05 -2.44 2.02
C SER A 115 0.54 -3.60 2.87
N ALA A 116 1.47 -4.31 3.50
CA ALA A 116 1.16 -5.39 4.42
C ALA A 116 2.20 -5.43 5.53
N ASN A 117 1.84 -6.06 6.65
CA ASN A 117 2.80 -6.28 7.73
C ASN A 117 3.63 -7.54 7.53
N ALA A 118 3.11 -8.48 6.74
CA ALA A 118 3.71 -9.79 6.61
C ALA A 118 3.40 -10.40 5.24
N VAL A 119 4.39 -11.10 4.69
CA VAL A 119 4.29 -11.85 3.44
C VAL A 119 4.78 -13.27 3.73
N THR A 120 3.91 -14.25 3.58
CA THR A 120 4.29 -15.65 3.78
C THR A 120 3.48 -16.56 2.87
N HIS A 121 4.12 -17.57 2.31
CA HIS A 121 3.52 -18.46 1.30
C HIS A 121 2.82 -17.63 0.20
N ASN A 122 1.62 -17.99 -0.19
CA ASN A 122 0.83 -17.24 -1.16
C ASN A 122 -0.11 -16.23 -0.48
N SER A 123 0.38 -15.50 0.53
CA SER A 123 -0.52 -14.67 1.34
C SER A 123 0.14 -13.41 1.85
N ILE A 124 -0.65 -12.34 1.93
CA ILE A 124 -0.27 -11.10 2.61
C ILE A 124 -1.22 -10.84 3.77
N ALA A 125 -0.67 -10.32 4.87
CA ALA A 125 -1.41 -10.18 6.11
C ALA A 125 -1.19 -8.85 6.79
N THR A 126 -2.17 -8.47 7.60
CA THR A 126 -2.12 -7.30 8.47
C THR A 126 -2.68 -7.66 9.85
N TYR A 127 -2.51 -6.76 10.82
CA TYR A 127 -2.99 -6.99 12.17
C TYR A 127 -4.51 -6.86 12.27
N SER A 128 -5.10 -5.88 11.59
CA SER A 128 -6.51 -5.54 11.68
C SER A 128 -7.31 -6.15 10.53
N ASP A 129 -8.34 -6.94 10.86
CA ASP A 129 -9.28 -7.46 9.87
C ASP A 129 -10.03 -6.32 9.16
N LYS A 130 -10.40 -5.28 9.89
CA LYS A 130 -11.09 -4.12 9.30
C LYS A 130 -10.24 -3.39 8.27
N GLU A 131 -8.94 -3.21 8.53
CA GLU A 131 -8.02 -2.64 7.55
C GLU A 131 -7.80 -3.59 6.38
N GLY A 132 -7.66 -4.89 6.66
CA GLY A 132 -7.50 -5.90 5.63
C GLY A 132 -8.66 -5.94 4.65
N VAL A 133 -9.89 -5.80 5.13
CA VAL A 133 -11.08 -5.77 4.28
C VAL A 133 -11.06 -4.57 3.31
N ILE A 134 -10.67 -3.39 3.78
CA ILE A 134 -10.57 -2.22 2.90
C ILE A 134 -9.50 -2.44 1.82
N GLN A 135 -8.35 -2.98 2.19
CA GLN A 135 -7.29 -3.27 1.23
C GLN A 135 -7.69 -4.35 0.21
N GLN A 136 -8.36 -5.39 0.67
CA GLN A 136 -8.89 -6.44 -0.21
C GLN A 136 -9.85 -5.88 -1.25
N LEU A 137 -10.80 -5.05 -0.82
CA LEU A 137 -11.78 -4.43 -1.71
C LEU A 137 -11.11 -3.48 -2.72
N SER A 138 -10.14 -2.70 -2.28
CA SER A 138 -9.43 -1.78 -3.18
C SER A 138 -8.66 -2.53 -4.26
N LEU A 139 -7.98 -3.61 -3.89
CA LEU A 139 -7.27 -4.46 -4.84
C LEU A 139 -8.25 -5.11 -5.82
N ASN A 140 -9.36 -5.66 -5.33
CA ASN A 140 -10.37 -6.27 -6.20
C ASN A 140 -10.95 -5.29 -7.22
N ASN A 141 -10.99 -4.00 -6.89
CA ASN A 141 -11.57 -2.97 -7.75
C ASN A 141 -10.53 -2.27 -8.64
N ALA A 142 -9.29 -2.71 -8.63
CA ALA A 142 -8.21 -2.15 -9.43
C ALA A 142 -7.88 -3.02 -10.64
N VAL A 143 -7.54 -2.37 -11.75
CA VAL A 143 -7.04 -3.06 -12.95
C VAL A 143 -5.65 -3.62 -12.68
N GLU A 144 -4.75 -2.80 -12.11
CA GLU A 144 -3.42 -3.23 -11.70
C GLU A 144 -3.29 -3.16 -10.17
N LYS A 145 -2.73 -4.22 -9.59
CA LYS A 145 -2.71 -4.46 -8.15
C LYS A 145 -1.27 -4.52 -7.66
N PHE A 146 -0.87 -3.55 -6.85
CA PHE A 146 0.51 -3.40 -6.37
C PHE A 146 0.58 -3.54 -4.86
N LEU A 147 1.52 -4.36 -4.40
CA LEU A 147 1.92 -4.43 -3.00
C LEU A 147 3.27 -3.72 -2.83
N LEU A 148 3.34 -2.76 -1.93
CA LEU A 148 4.55 -2.04 -1.58
C LEU A 148 4.99 -2.46 -0.18
N VAL A 149 6.07 -3.22 -0.09
CA VAL A 149 6.62 -3.71 1.19
C VAL A 149 8.14 -3.64 1.16
N ASP A 150 8.75 -3.23 2.26
CA ASP A 150 10.20 -3.37 2.39
C ASP A 150 10.58 -4.84 2.64
N SER A 151 11.85 -5.15 2.41
CA SER A 151 12.35 -6.54 2.43
C SER A 151 12.23 -7.23 3.78
N THR A 152 12.01 -6.48 4.87
CA THR A 152 11.85 -7.07 6.21
C THR A 152 10.51 -7.77 6.40
N LYS A 153 9.57 -7.60 5.48
CA LYS A 153 8.21 -8.16 5.60
C LYS A 153 8.10 -9.61 5.11
N PHE A 154 9.09 -10.10 4.38
CA PHE A 154 9.05 -11.45 3.83
C PHE A 154 9.30 -12.50 4.92
N ASP A 155 8.65 -13.65 4.77
CA ASP A 155 8.70 -14.79 5.69
C ASP A 155 8.24 -14.41 7.11
N ARG A 156 7.19 -13.62 7.19
CA ARG A 156 6.51 -13.24 8.42
C ARG A 156 5.04 -13.55 8.29
N TYR A 157 4.35 -13.70 9.41
CA TYR A 157 2.89 -13.83 9.43
C TYR A 157 2.27 -12.82 10.39
N ASP A 158 0.99 -12.52 10.15
CA ASP A 158 0.18 -11.69 11.03
C ASP A 158 -1.24 -12.26 11.12
N PHE A 159 -2.08 -11.63 11.92
CA PHE A 159 -3.38 -12.17 12.31
C PHE A 159 -4.32 -12.41 11.13
N PHE A 160 -4.41 -11.47 10.18
CA PHE A 160 -5.44 -11.51 9.14
C PHE A 160 -4.83 -11.52 7.74
N ASN A 161 -4.96 -12.66 7.06
CA ASN A 161 -4.60 -12.77 5.65
C ASN A 161 -5.70 -12.12 4.81
N PHE A 162 -5.36 -11.12 4.01
CA PHE A 162 -6.38 -10.39 3.28
C PHE A 162 -6.31 -10.54 1.76
N TYR A 163 -5.24 -11.10 1.23
CA TYR A 163 -5.10 -11.29 -0.22
C TYR A 163 -4.09 -12.37 -0.54
N ASP A 164 -4.26 -13.01 -1.71
CA ASP A 164 -3.30 -13.98 -2.23
C ASP A 164 -2.28 -13.29 -3.13
N LEU A 165 -1.01 -13.69 -3.03
CA LEU A 165 0.05 -13.12 -3.86
C LEU A 165 -0.18 -13.35 -5.35
N ASP A 166 -0.71 -14.51 -5.72
CA ASP A 166 -0.95 -14.85 -7.12
C ASP A 166 -2.09 -14.03 -7.75
N GLN A 167 -2.82 -13.27 -6.97
CA GLN A 167 -3.81 -12.32 -7.46
C GLN A 167 -3.26 -10.90 -7.63
N LEU A 168 -2.03 -10.66 -7.17
CA LEU A 168 -1.34 -9.38 -7.36
C LEU A 168 -0.65 -9.34 -8.71
N ASP A 169 -0.51 -8.15 -9.28
CA ASP A 169 0.29 -7.96 -10.50
C ASP A 169 1.77 -7.81 -10.17
N THR A 170 2.10 -7.07 -9.12
CA THR A 170 3.49 -6.77 -8.79
C THR A 170 3.67 -6.50 -7.30
N ILE A 171 4.75 -7.03 -6.73
CA ILE A 171 5.29 -6.58 -5.45
C ILE A 171 6.45 -5.64 -5.76
N ILE A 172 6.45 -4.44 -5.20
CA ILE A 172 7.58 -3.51 -5.24
C ILE A 172 8.26 -3.56 -3.89
N THR A 173 9.54 -3.92 -3.87
CA THR A 173 10.34 -4.01 -2.65
C THR A 173 11.72 -3.41 -2.88
N ASP A 174 12.48 -3.22 -1.80
CA ASP A 174 13.84 -2.68 -1.88
C ASP A 174 14.84 -3.74 -2.36
N ASN A 175 16.04 -3.28 -2.71
CA ASN A 175 17.10 -4.13 -3.27
C ASN A 175 17.77 -5.05 -2.25
N GLN A 176 17.41 -4.97 -0.98
CA GLN A 176 17.96 -5.84 0.06
C GLN A 176 17.19 -7.15 0.25
N ILE A 177 16.17 -7.40 -0.55
CA ILE A 177 15.49 -8.69 -0.55
C ILE A 177 16.51 -9.80 -0.80
N SER A 178 16.48 -10.86 0.02
CA SER A 178 17.42 -11.97 -0.13
C SER A 178 17.17 -12.75 -1.42
N PRO A 179 18.20 -13.37 -2.01
CA PRO A 179 18.00 -14.24 -3.17
C PRO A 179 17.01 -15.37 -2.92
N GLN A 180 16.97 -15.90 -1.69
CA GLN A 180 16.03 -16.97 -1.31
C GLN A 180 14.58 -16.47 -1.33
N HIS A 181 14.32 -15.32 -0.73
CA HIS A 181 12.97 -14.74 -0.73
C HIS A 181 12.56 -14.32 -2.15
N LEU A 182 13.47 -13.76 -2.92
CA LEU A 182 13.19 -13.40 -4.31
C LEU A 182 12.77 -14.63 -5.12
N GLU A 183 13.49 -15.73 -5.01
CA GLU A 183 13.16 -16.98 -5.68
C GLU A 183 11.80 -17.53 -5.20
N GLU A 184 11.61 -17.62 -3.91
CA GLU A 184 10.39 -18.18 -3.32
C GLU A 184 9.15 -17.42 -3.76
N PHE A 185 9.15 -16.12 -3.58
CA PHE A 185 7.94 -15.31 -3.79
C PHE A 185 7.71 -14.93 -5.26
N SER A 186 8.75 -15.00 -6.10
CA SER A 186 8.60 -14.84 -7.55
C SER A 186 7.77 -15.96 -8.20
N GLN A 187 7.58 -17.07 -7.50
CA GLN A 187 6.70 -18.14 -7.97
C GLN A 187 5.23 -17.72 -8.02
N TYR A 188 4.84 -16.76 -7.22
CA TYR A 188 3.45 -16.32 -7.09
C TYR A 188 3.13 -15.08 -7.91
N THR A 189 4.05 -14.13 -7.98
CA THR A 189 3.82 -12.85 -8.64
C THR A 189 5.14 -12.22 -9.07
N THR A 190 5.08 -11.19 -9.88
CA THR A 190 6.25 -10.40 -10.28
C THR A 190 6.78 -9.62 -9.09
N ILE A 191 8.09 -9.69 -8.86
CA ILE A 191 8.78 -8.87 -7.85
C ILE A 191 9.67 -7.86 -8.56
N LEU A 192 9.41 -6.58 -8.31
CA LEU A 192 10.15 -5.47 -8.84
C LEU A 192 11.01 -4.88 -7.73
N LYS A 193 12.33 -4.94 -7.90
CA LYS A 193 13.25 -4.36 -6.92
C LYS A 193 13.48 -2.88 -7.22
N ALA A 194 13.31 -2.06 -6.21
CA ALA A 194 13.66 -0.65 -6.28
C ALA A 194 15.16 -0.45 -6.05
N ASP A 195 15.74 0.48 -6.78
CA ASP A 195 17.17 0.81 -6.69
C ASP A 195 17.46 1.82 -5.57
#